data_58122584aeb4cb9112a934704241bb9c
#
_entry.id   58122584aeb4cb9112a934704241bb9c
#
_cell.length_a   1.000
_cell.length_b   1.000
_cell.length_c   1.000
_cell.angle_alpha   90.00
_cell.angle_beta   90.00
_cell.angle_gamma   90.00
#
_symmetry.space_group_name_H-M   'P 1'
#
loop_
_entity.id
_entity.type
_entity.pdbx_description
1 polymer ?
#
loop_
_entity_poly.entity_id
_entity_poly.type
_entity_poly.pdbx_seq_one_letter_code
_entity_poly.pdbx_strand_id
1 'polypeptide(L)'
;MKRKQTILAALMVCVMLVGCASNTAPAAEETISASIPETMIAISETTEPVVTTEATEATEAAAPFEVTITPVITESQNSVTVTTADEFLAAIAPNTEIIVDAQLIDWSTANGYGKTNGEYYRWEDPFDGPELIITGVSNLTIRGAGEDHTANVLSAVPRYAYVVMFENCSNIHVKGLTVGHTEEPGSCRGGVLGFRNSQDILVEDCGLYGCGTVGVMGESSKNMQIVNNDIYECSVAGVEFTNCDDVNVDGCTIRDIGTADYPGTDFRVYGCGTITCNGEPVHDFSPRQ
;
A
#
# COMPACT_ATOMS: atom_id res chain seq x y z
N MET A 1 -54.97 14.04 29.84
CA MET A 1 -55.10 12.58 29.70
C MET A 1 -53.94 12.08 28.85
N LYS A 2 -52.94 11.43 29.48
CA LYS A 2 -51.73 10.89 28.82
C LYS A 2 -51.94 9.38 28.61
N ARG A 3 -51.98 8.91 27.38
CA ARG A 3 -51.93 7.49 27.05
C ARG A 3 -50.50 7.03 26.86
N LYS A 4 -50.02 6.19 27.75
CA LYS A 4 -48.76 5.43 27.57
C LYS A 4 -49.07 4.23 26.66
N GLN A 5 -48.32 4.10 25.54
CA GLN A 5 -48.26 2.87 24.77
C GLN A 5 -47.01 2.10 25.20
N THR A 6 -47.28 0.89 25.69
CA THR A 6 -46.25 -0.10 26.06
C THR A 6 -46.02 -0.97 24.81
N ILE A 7 -44.78 -0.96 24.30
CA ILE A 7 -44.39 -1.89 23.24
C ILE A 7 -43.72 -3.11 23.88
N LEU A 8 -44.33 -4.25 23.64
CA LEU A 8 -43.90 -5.58 24.10
C LEU A 8 -42.91 -6.14 23.05
N ALA A 9 -41.64 -6.33 23.45
CA ALA A 9 -40.63 -6.98 22.63
C ALA A 9 -40.75 -8.50 22.80
N ALA A 10 -41.03 -9.18 21.70
CA ALA A 10 -41.04 -10.66 21.66
C ALA A 10 -39.63 -11.15 21.30
N LEU A 11 -39.04 -11.86 22.25
CA LEU A 11 -37.73 -12.53 22.08
C LEU A 11 -38.00 -13.89 21.42
N MET A 12 -37.53 -14.08 20.17
CA MET A 12 -37.61 -15.37 19.47
C MET A 12 -36.24 -16.02 19.51
N VAL A 13 -36.08 -17.00 20.40
CA VAL A 13 -34.90 -17.87 20.48
C VAL A 13 -35.07 -19.01 19.47
N CYS A 14 -34.24 -19.05 18.46
CA CYS A 14 -34.15 -20.16 17.50
C CYS A 14 -32.91 -21.00 17.83
N VAL A 15 -33.13 -22.15 18.47
CA VAL A 15 -32.09 -23.15 18.71
C VAL A 15 -32.02 -24.05 17.47
N MET A 16 -30.91 -24.01 16.74
CA MET A 16 -30.61 -24.99 15.70
C MET A 16 -29.54 -25.96 16.21
N LEU A 17 -29.98 -27.18 16.47
CA LEU A 17 -29.11 -28.33 16.65
C LEU A 17 -28.61 -28.79 15.27
N VAL A 18 -27.31 -28.79 15.07
CA VAL A 18 -26.67 -29.43 13.90
C VAL A 18 -25.83 -30.60 14.42
N GLY A 19 -26.21 -31.79 14.00
CA GLY A 19 -25.52 -33.02 14.32
C GLY A 19 -24.24 -33.21 13.54
N CYS A 20 -23.22 -33.73 14.25
CA CYS A 20 -21.99 -34.24 13.67
C CYS A 20 -22.23 -35.47 12.84
N ALA A 21 -21.77 -35.48 11.59
CA ALA A 21 -21.51 -36.67 10.81
C ALA A 21 -20.03 -36.70 10.41
N SER A 22 -19.28 -37.60 11.03
CA SER A 22 -17.93 -37.97 10.70
C SER A 22 -17.91 -38.86 9.45
N ASN A 23 -17.17 -38.46 8.42
CA ASN A 23 -16.82 -39.34 7.31
C ASN A 23 -15.30 -39.42 7.20
N THR A 24 -14.75 -40.52 7.65
CA THR A 24 -13.38 -40.96 7.43
C THR A 24 -13.31 -41.71 6.09
N ALA A 25 -12.40 -41.32 5.23
CA ALA A 25 -11.95 -42.11 4.08
C ALA A 25 -10.41 -42.15 4.03
N PRO A 26 -9.82 -43.25 3.58
CA PRO A 26 -8.45 -43.63 3.92
C PRO A 26 -7.39 -43.05 3.00
N ALA A 27 -6.19 -42.91 3.56
CA ALA A 27 -4.95 -42.52 2.89
C ALA A 27 -4.52 -43.57 1.83
N ALA A 28 -4.04 -43.06 0.69
CA ALA A 28 -3.19 -43.80 -0.24
C ALA A 28 -1.82 -43.17 -0.25
N GLU A 29 -0.82 -43.90 0.26
CA GLU A 29 0.60 -43.64 0.10
C GLU A 29 1.02 -44.03 -1.33
N GLU A 30 1.54 -43.10 -2.11
CA GLU A 30 2.37 -43.42 -3.26
C GLU A 30 3.80 -42.91 -3.02
N THR A 31 4.67 -43.87 -2.70
CA THR A 31 6.12 -43.73 -2.70
C THR A 31 6.64 -43.77 -4.11
N ILE A 32 7.16 -42.69 -4.65
CA ILE A 32 7.97 -42.70 -5.85
C ILE A 32 9.45 -42.47 -5.47
N SER A 33 10.21 -43.56 -5.50
CA SER A 33 11.67 -43.59 -5.45
C SER A 33 12.22 -43.28 -6.83
N ALA A 34 12.94 -42.18 -6.98
CA ALA A 34 13.77 -41.91 -8.17
C ALA A 34 15.23 -41.82 -7.74
N SER A 35 15.99 -42.81 -8.18
CA SER A 35 17.43 -42.94 -8.06
C SER A 35 18.16 -41.98 -9.02
N ILE A 36 19.14 -41.24 -8.47
CA ILE A 36 20.07 -40.39 -9.22
C ILE A 36 21.35 -41.23 -9.49
N PRO A 37 21.90 -41.29 -10.71
CA PRO A 37 23.18 -41.91 -10.96
C PRO A 37 24.34 -40.94 -10.69
N GLU A 38 25.28 -41.36 -9.84
CA GLU A 38 26.57 -40.73 -9.66
C GLU A 38 27.42 -40.88 -10.93
N THR A 39 27.92 -39.78 -11.46
CA THR A 39 29.01 -39.78 -12.42
C THR A 39 30.23 -39.09 -11.79
N MET A 40 31.20 -39.90 -11.41
CA MET A 40 32.51 -39.45 -10.98
C MET A 40 33.28 -38.90 -12.20
N ILE A 41 33.75 -37.65 -12.09
CA ILE A 41 34.81 -37.13 -12.96
C ILE A 41 36.03 -36.82 -12.10
N ALA A 42 37.11 -37.51 -12.38
CA ALA A 42 38.42 -37.32 -11.75
C ALA A 42 39.05 -36.01 -12.22
N ILE A 43 39.55 -35.23 -11.29
CA ILE A 43 40.33 -34.02 -11.56
C ILE A 43 41.78 -34.30 -11.22
N SER A 44 42.63 -34.09 -12.22
CA SER A 44 44.08 -34.18 -12.18
C SER A 44 44.64 -32.96 -11.42
N GLU A 45 45.46 -33.21 -10.42
CA GLU A 45 46.34 -32.25 -9.78
C GLU A 45 47.46 -31.79 -10.70
N THR A 46 47.68 -30.49 -10.77
CA THR A 46 48.94 -29.92 -11.27
C THR A 46 49.40 -28.83 -10.27
N THR A 47 50.53 -29.08 -9.67
CA THR A 47 51.22 -28.26 -8.70
C THR A 47 52.12 -27.23 -9.37
N GLU A 48 52.22 -26.03 -8.72
CA GLU A 48 53.34 -25.07 -8.55
C GLU A 48 53.50 -23.90 -9.53
N PRO A 49 54.16 -22.78 -9.05
CA PRO A 49 54.71 -22.45 -7.75
C PRO A 49 54.27 -21.09 -7.13
N VAL A 50 54.52 -20.99 -5.85
CA VAL A 50 54.41 -19.81 -4.96
C VAL A 50 55.35 -18.69 -5.41
N VAL A 51 54.81 -17.49 -5.64
CA VAL A 51 55.55 -16.22 -5.61
C VAL A 51 54.94 -15.35 -4.54
N THR A 52 55.69 -15.21 -3.46
CA THR A 52 55.41 -14.23 -2.38
C THR A 52 55.77 -12.85 -2.88
N THR A 53 54.78 -11.98 -3.03
CA THR A 53 55.05 -10.53 -3.08
C THR A 53 54.11 -9.86 -2.07
N GLU A 54 54.68 -9.37 -1.01
CA GLU A 54 54.04 -8.45 -0.07
C GLU A 54 53.71 -7.15 -0.83
N ALA A 55 52.44 -6.88 -1.06
CA ALA A 55 51.96 -5.57 -1.41
C ALA A 55 50.99 -5.12 -0.31
N THR A 56 51.46 -4.17 0.46
CA THR A 56 50.64 -3.41 1.41
C THR A 56 49.68 -2.57 0.58
N GLU A 57 48.48 -3.05 0.30
CA GLU A 57 47.39 -2.21 -0.20
C GLU A 57 46.67 -1.54 0.96
N ALA A 58 46.84 -0.24 1.02
CA ALA A 58 45.97 0.62 1.81
C ALA A 58 44.56 0.51 1.23
N THR A 59 43.65 -0.11 1.98
CA THR A 59 42.22 -0.12 1.67
C THR A 59 41.70 1.32 1.86
N GLU A 60 41.64 2.04 0.75
CA GLU A 60 40.88 3.29 0.67
C GLU A 60 39.40 2.91 0.85
N ALA A 61 38.82 3.27 1.98
CA ALA A 61 37.40 3.08 2.24
C ALA A 61 36.64 3.89 1.18
N ALA A 62 36.03 3.20 0.25
CA ALA A 62 35.12 3.82 -0.71
C ALA A 62 34.01 4.52 0.09
N ALA A 63 33.86 5.83 -0.13
CA ALA A 63 32.74 6.58 0.39
C ALA A 63 31.41 5.93 -0.07
N PRO A 64 30.38 5.89 0.78
CA PRO A 64 29.10 5.34 0.38
C PRO A 64 28.57 6.11 -0.83
N PHE A 65 28.22 5.37 -1.87
CA PHE A 65 27.60 5.91 -3.06
C PHE A 65 26.16 6.30 -2.68
N GLU A 66 25.91 7.56 -2.41
CA GLU A 66 24.55 8.07 -2.26
C GLU A 66 23.88 8.04 -3.64
N VAL A 67 23.15 6.96 -3.91
CA VAL A 67 22.21 6.93 -5.03
C VAL A 67 20.94 7.61 -4.54
N THR A 68 20.88 8.93 -4.68
CA THR A 68 19.63 9.66 -4.50
C THR A 68 18.77 9.41 -5.74
N ILE A 69 17.90 8.41 -5.69
CA ILE A 69 16.90 8.16 -6.71
C ILE A 69 15.80 9.19 -6.48
N THR A 70 15.84 10.29 -7.20
CA THR A 70 14.75 11.27 -7.20
C THR A 70 13.90 10.99 -8.43
N PRO A 71 12.61 10.61 -8.29
CA PRO A 71 11.74 10.50 -9.44
C PRO A 71 11.69 11.86 -10.12
N VAL A 72 11.90 11.85 -11.43
CA VAL A 72 11.71 13.05 -12.22
C VAL A 72 10.22 13.22 -12.43
N ILE A 73 9.55 13.91 -11.48
CA ILE A 73 8.15 14.26 -11.64
C ILE A 73 8.06 15.31 -12.75
N THR A 74 7.40 14.94 -13.82
CA THR A 74 7.09 15.87 -14.91
C THR A 74 5.91 16.73 -14.48
N GLU A 75 6.02 18.05 -14.62
CA GLU A 75 4.92 18.95 -14.28
C GLU A 75 3.69 18.69 -15.16
N SER A 76 2.54 18.67 -14.51
CA SER A 76 1.24 18.54 -15.19
C SER A 76 0.95 19.77 -16.03
N GLN A 77 0.37 19.59 -17.21
CA GLN A 77 0.10 20.68 -18.15
C GLN A 77 -1.24 21.38 -17.88
N ASN A 78 -2.19 20.66 -17.28
CA ASN A 78 -3.52 21.19 -16.98
C ASN A 78 -3.73 21.20 -15.48
N SER A 79 -4.27 22.30 -14.95
CA SER A 79 -4.60 22.43 -13.54
C SER A 79 -6.09 22.62 -13.34
N VAL A 80 -6.72 21.82 -12.48
CA VAL A 80 -8.16 21.84 -12.20
C VAL A 80 -8.36 21.88 -10.68
N THR A 81 -9.05 22.92 -10.21
CA THR A 81 -9.46 23.01 -8.81
C THR A 81 -10.82 22.33 -8.63
N VAL A 82 -10.92 21.47 -7.61
CA VAL A 82 -12.10 20.66 -7.32
C VAL A 82 -12.56 20.84 -5.87
N THR A 83 -13.86 20.85 -5.67
CA THR A 83 -14.49 21.03 -4.36
C THR A 83 -15.46 19.90 -4.00
N THR A 84 -15.73 19.01 -4.94
CA THR A 84 -16.68 17.88 -4.78
C THR A 84 -16.08 16.58 -5.32
N ALA A 85 -16.62 15.45 -4.89
CA ALA A 85 -16.24 14.15 -5.41
C ALA A 85 -16.52 14.00 -6.92
N ASP A 86 -17.62 14.55 -7.41
CA ASP A 86 -17.94 14.52 -8.84
C ASP A 86 -16.93 15.32 -9.68
N GLU A 87 -16.52 16.51 -9.22
CA GLU A 87 -15.49 17.31 -9.89
C GLU A 87 -14.14 16.61 -9.87
N PHE A 88 -13.77 15.97 -8.73
CA PHE A 88 -12.55 15.20 -8.64
C PHE A 88 -12.53 14.04 -9.65
N LEU A 89 -13.59 13.24 -9.69
CA LEU A 89 -13.69 12.11 -10.61
C LEU A 89 -13.66 12.56 -12.09
N ALA A 90 -14.29 13.67 -12.40
CA ALA A 90 -14.30 14.25 -13.75
C ALA A 90 -12.93 14.83 -14.16
N ALA A 91 -12.09 15.22 -13.20
CA ALA A 91 -10.77 15.79 -13.44
C ALA A 91 -9.66 14.71 -13.63
N ILE A 92 -9.94 13.44 -13.34
CA ILE A 92 -8.96 12.36 -13.49
C ILE A 92 -8.63 12.17 -14.98
N ALA A 93 -7.44 12.59 -15.37
CA ALA A 93 -6.94 12.48 -16.74
C ALA A 93 -5.40 12.55 -16.78
N PRO A 94 -4.74 12.08 -17.85
CA PRO A 94 -3.31 12.27 -18.05
C PRO A 94 -2.92 13.76 -18.10
N ASN A 95 -1.71 14.08 -17.68
CA ASN A 95 -1.13 15.43 -17.68
C ASN A 95 -1.95 16.46 -16.89
N THR A 96 -2.57 16.04 -15.79
CA THR A 96 -3.48 16.88 -15.00
C THR A 96 -2.98 17.05 -13.57
N GLU A 97 -3.05 18.28 -13.07
CA GLU A 97 -2.96 18.61 -11.65
C GLU A 97 -4.37 18.83 -11.10
N ILE A 98 -4.77 18.01 -10.16
CA ILE A 98 -6.03 18.16 -9.39
C ILE A 98 -5.70 18.87 -8.07
N ILE A 99 -6.28 20.05 -7.89
CA ILE A 99 -6.14 20.86 -6.68
C ILE A 99 -7.40 20.66 -5.85
N VAL A 100 -7.28 19.99 -4.71
CA VAL A 100 -8.39 19.77 -3.79
C VAL A 100 -8.56 21.02 -2.93
N ASP A 101 -9.62 21.79 -3.19
CA ASP A 101 -9.99 23.02 -2.45
C ASP A 101 -11.31 22.80 -1.70
N ALA A 102 -11.35 21.75 -0.91
CA ALA A 102 -12.46 21.43 0.00
C ALA A 102 -11.88 20.91 1.31
N GLN A 103 -12.55 21.21 2.42
CA GLN A 103 -12.16 20.64 3.71
C GLN A 103 -12.26 19.11 3.73
N LEU A 104 -13.26 18.56 3.04
CA LEU A 104 -13.46 17.11 2.93
C LEU A 104 -14.13 16.77 1.59
N ILE A 105 -13.53 15.83 0.87
CA ILE A 105 -14.16 15.11 -0.23
C ILE A 105 -14.30 13.65 0.18
N ASP A 106 -15.53 13.20 0.39
CA ASP A 106 -15.89 11.82 0.67
C ASP A 106 -16.46 11.18 -0.60
N TRP A 107 -15.90 10.04 -1.02
CA TRP A 107 -16.31 9.38 -2.25
C TRP A 107 -17.76 8.95 -2.25
N SER A 108 -18.36 8.67 -1.09
CA SER A 108 -19.78 8.30 -0.99
C SER A 108 -20.74 9.40 -1.42
N THR A 109 -20.26 10.64 -1.53
CA THR A 109 -21.04 11.80 -1.98
C THR A 109 -21.11 11.94 -3.50
N ALA A 110 -20.31 11.15 -4.25
CA ALA A 110 -20.30 11.20 -5.72
C ALA A 110 -21.60 10.68 -6.33
N ASN A 111 -22.08 11.35 -7.37
CA ASN A 111 -23.17 10.84 -8.20
C ASN A 111 -22.74 9.55 -8.91
N GLY A 112 -23.44 8.44 -8.67
CA GLY A 112 -23.08 7.15 -9.25
C GLY A 112 -21.93 6.45 -8.51
N TYR A 113 -21.67 6.80 -7.24
CA TYR A 113 -20.74 6.10 -6.35
C TYR A 113 -20.92 4.59 -6.44
N GLY A 114 -19.83 3.86 -6.68
CA GLY A 114 -19.82 2.41 -6.84
C GLY A 114 -20.52 1.86 -8.10
N LYS A 115 -21.00 2.72 -9.01
CA LYS A 115 -21.82 2.28 -10.17
C LYS A 115 -21.36 2.81 -11.51
N THR A 116 -20.84 4.05 -11.54
CA THR A 116 -20.47 4.72 -12.79
C THR A 116 -18.96 4.83 -12.86
N ASN A 117 -18.37 4.18 -13.86
CA ASN A 117 -16.95 4.28 -14.16
C ASN A 117 -16.68 5.43 -15.12
N GLY A 118 -15.48 6.04 -15.00
CA GLY A 118 -14.96 7.01 -15.97
C GLY A 118 -14.01 6.35 -16.96
N GLU A 119 -13.36 7.17 -17.77
CA GLU A 119 -12.33 6.71 -18.72
C GLU A 119 -11.07 6.24 -17.98
N TYR A 120 -10.70 6.92 -16.90
CA TYR A 120 -9.46 6.71 -16.15
C TYR A 120 -9.70 6.27 -14.71
N TYR A 121 -10.92 5.90 -14.35
CA TYR A 121 -11.23 5.30 -13.06
C TYR A 121 -12.35 4.29 -13.15
N ARG A 122 -12.36 3.39 -12.18
CA ARG A 122 -13.44 2.45 -11.95
C ARG A 122 -13.69 2.24 -10.47
N TRP A 123 -14.86 1.69 -10.17
CA TRP A 123 -15.21 1.24 -8.84
C TRP A 123 -15.12 -0.28 -8.78
N GLU A 124 -14.51 -0.79 -7.71
CA GLU A 124 -14.56 -2.20 -7.34
C GLU A 124 -15.13 -2.31 -5.93
N ASP A 125 -15.79 -3.43 -5.62
CA ASP A 125 -16.28 -3.72 -4.28
C ASP A 125 -15.45 -4.86 -3.71
N PRO A 126 -14.42 -4.57 -2.87
CA PRO A 126 -13.60 -5.62 -2.27
C PRO A 126 -14.37 -6.46 -1.23
N PHE A 127 -15.41 -5.90 -0.58
CA PHE A 127 -16.23 -6.62 0.40
C PHE A 127 -17.38 -5.80 1.02
N ASP A 128 -17.12 -4.56 1.45
CA ASP A 128 -18.06 -3.78 2.27
C ASP A 128 -18.43 -2.43 1.62
N GLY A 129 -18.04 -2.24 0.39
CA GLY A 129 -18.38 -1.07 -0.41
C GLY A 129 -17.32 -0.70 -1.45
N PRO A 130 -17.62 0.31 -2.26
CA PRO A 130 -16.80 0.65 -3.42
C PRO A 130 -15.44 1.23 -3.07
N GLU A 131 -14.41 0.74 -3.76
CA GLU A 131 -13.04 1.25 -3.82
C GLU A 131 -12.83 2.07 -5.09
N LEU A 132 -12.21 3.23 -4.98
CA LEU A 132 -11.82 4.04 -6.13
C LEU A 132 -10.48 3.55 -6.69
N ILE A 133 -10.50 3.06 -7.93
CA ILE A 133 -9.30 2.66 -8.67
C ILE A 133 -9.07 3.63 -9.83
N ILE A 134 -8.00 4.41 -9.75
CA ILE A 134 -7.51 5.23 -10.85
C ILE A 134 -6.60 4.34 -11.70
N THR A 135 -6.85 4.25 -12.99
CA THR A 135 -6.17 3.27 -13.84
C THR A 135 -5.67 3.85 -15.17
N GLY A 136 -4.46 3.42 -15.57
CA GLY A 136 -3.87 3.76 -16.86
C GLY A 136 -3.54 5.24 -17.05
N VAL A 137 -3.38 5.99 -15.98
CA VAL A 137 -3.08 7.43 -16.03
C VAL A 137 -1.57 7.66 -15.93
N SER A 138 -1.10 8.61 -16.72
CA SER A 138 0.28 9.11 -16.63
C SER A 138 0.32 10.61 -16.36
N ASN A 139 1.30 11.04 -15.56
CA ASN A 139 1.53 12.44 -15.24
C ASN A 139 0.30 13.08 -14.55
N LEU A 140 -0.09 12.53 -13.40
CA LEU A 140 -1.18 13.01 -12.56
C LEU A 140 -0.64 13.50 -11.22
N THR A 141 -0.91 14.76 -10.90
CA THR A 141 -0.67 15.34 -9.57
C THR A 141 -1.99 15.51 -8.85
N ILE A 142 -2.07 15.07 -7.60
CA ILE A 142 -3.20 15.33 -6.69
C ILE A 142 -2.64 16.06 -5.49
N ARG A 143 -3.11 17.29 -5.23
CA ARG A 143 -2.62 18.06 -4.09
C ARG A 143 -3.72 18.84 -3.36
N GLY A 144 -3.44 19.14 -2.10
CA GLY A 144 -4.26 20.11 -1.35
C GLY A 144 -4.05 21.55 -1.85
N ALA A 145 -5.04 22.38 -1.68
CA ALA A 145 -4.96 23.83 -1.91
C ALA A 145 -4.40 24.57 -0.69
N GLY A 146 -4.48 23.97 0.51
CA GLY A 146 -4.03 24.55 1.77
C GLY A 146 -2.52 24.64 1.93
N GLU A 147 -2.08 25.29 3.00
CA GLU A 147 -0.66 25.46 3.33
C GLU A 147 -0.05 24.19 3.97
N ASP A 148 -0.90 23.35 4.57
CA ASP A 148 -0.52 22.07 5.17
C ASP A 148 -1.54 20.98 4.85
N HIS A 149 -1.16 19.72 5.08
CA HIS A 149 -1.98 18.56 4.69
C HIS A 149 -3.32 18.48 5.43
N THR A 150 -3.50 19.15 6.57
CA THR A 150 -4.73 19.04 7.37
C THR A 150 -5.88 19.89 6.83
N ALA A 151 -5.58 20.81 5.90
CA ALA A 151 -6.58 21.70 5.31
C ALA A 151 -7.56 21.00 4.37
N ASN A 152 -7.11 19.94 3.71
CA ASN A 152 -7.86 19.25 2.66
C ASN A 152 -7.82 17.75 2.88
N VAL A 153 -8.97 17.09 2.88
CA VAL A 153 -9.11 15.66 3.17
C VAL A 153 -9.80 14.92 2.03
N LEU A 154 -9.23 13.80 1.60
CA LEU A 154 -9.89 12.79 0.76
C LEU A 154 -10.24 11.59 1.63
N SER A 155 -11.48 11.10 1.55
CA SER A 155 -11.91 10.00 2.40
C SER A 155 -12.78 8.96 1.71
N ALA A 156 -12.77 7.75 2.30
CA ALA A 156 -13.64 6.65 1.98
C ALA A 156 -14.32 6.11 3.25
N VAL A 157 -15.52 5.57 3.10
CA VAL A 157 -16.27 4.91 4.19
C VAL A 157 -15.93 3.42 4.30
N PRO A 158 -15.84 2.64 3.18
CA PRO A 158 -15.63 1.19 3.27
C PRO A 158 -14.26 0.85 3.86
N ARG A 159 -14.23 -0.05 4.85
CA ARG A 159 -13.02 -0.43 5.58
C ARG A 159 -12.13 -1.43 4.84
N TYR A 160 -12.70 -2.17 3.88
CA TYR A 160 -11.94 -3.13 3.07
C TYR A 160 -11.41 -2.52 1.79
N ALA A 161 -11.85 -1.30 1.45
CA ALA A 161 -11.37 -0.54 0.30
C ALA A 161 -10.12 0.27 0.65
N TYR A 162 -9.24 0.47 -0.33
CA TYR A 162 -8.29 1.58 -0.29
C TYR A 162 -9.04 2.90 -0.50
N VAL A 163 -8.57 3.95 0.13
CA VAL A 163 -9.16 5.28 -0.14
C VAL A 163 -8.94 5.65 -1.60
N VAL A 164 -7.71 5.43 -2.11
CA VAL A 164 -7.40 5.50 -3.54
C VAL A 164 -6.41 4.40 -3.91
N MET A 165 -6.75 3.63 -4.93
CA MET A 165 -5.85 2.68 -5.59
C MET A 165 -5.41 3.23 -6.95
N PHE A 166 -4.11 3.24 -7.21
CA PHE A 166 -3.54 3.54 -8.53
C PHE A 166 -3.08 2.25 -9.20
N GLU A 167 -3.60 1.95 -10.38
CA GLU A 167 -3.28 0.73 -11.09
C GLU A 167 -2.80 1.01 -12.51
N ASN A 168 -1.65 0.43 -12.91
CA ASN A 168 -1.03 0.64 -14.22
C ASN A 168 -0.79 2.14 -14.52
N CYS A 169 -0.40 2.90 -13.51
CA CYS A 169 -0.15 4.34 -13.59
C CYS A 169 1.35 4.66 -13.63
N SER A 170 1.69 5.84 -14.12
CA SER A 170 3.08 6.32 -14.11
C SER A 170 3.17 7.82 -13.86
N ASN A 171 4.26 8.25 -13.22
CA ASN A 171 4.49 9.64 -12.86
C ASN A 171 3.29 10.21 -12.07
N ILE A 172 3.06 9.62 -10.88
CA ILE A 172 1.99 9.99 -9.97
C ILE A 172 2.56 10.77 -8.79
N HIS A 173 2.00 11.92 -8.52
CA HIS A 173 2.38 12.77 -7.41
C HIS A 173 1.18 13.05 -6.51
N VAL A 174 1.23 12.65 -5.24
CA VAL A 174 0.23 12.96 -4.22
C VAL A 174 0.89 13.78 -3.13
N LYS A 175 0.38 14.99 -2.85
CA LYS A 175 1.05 15.88 -1.88
C LYS A 175 0.14 16.81 -1.11
N GLY A 176 0.59 17.15 0.11
CA GLY A 176 0.05 18.27 0.89
C GLY A 176 -1.44 18.12 1.21
N LEU A 177 -1.96 16.89 1.40
CA LEU A 177 -3.34 16.64 1.78
C LEU A 177 -3.45 15.44 2.72
N THR A 178 -4.55 15.33 3.42
CA THR A 178 -4.84 14.16 4.24
C THR A 178 -5.69 13.16 3.45
N VAL A 179 -5.32 11.88 3.53
CA VAL A 179 -6.08 10.77 2.95
C VAL A 179 -6.39 9.77 4.05
N GLY A 180 -7.64 9.34 4.17
CA GLY A 180 -7.99 8.40 5.22
C GLY A 180 -9.44 7.91 5.17
N HIS A 181 -9.77 7.01 6.10
CA HIS A 181 -11.13 6.51 6.24
C HIS A 181 -11.93 7.39 7.20
N THR A 182 -13.25 7.46 6.99
CA THR A 182 -14.17 8.19 7.89
C THR A 182 -14.60 7.37 9.10
N GLU A 183 -14.48 6.05 9.04
CA GLU A 183 -14.84 5.13 10.10
C GLU A 183 -13.73 5.01 11.15
N GLU A 184 -14.10 4.64 12.38
CA GLU A 184 -13.13 4.43 13.45
C GLU A 184 -12.17 3.27 13.15
N PRO A 185 -10.91 3.32 13.65
CA PRO A 185 -9.94 2.25 13.48
C PRO A 185 -10.46 0.87 13.86
N GLY A 186 -10.11 -0.15 13.10
CA GLY A 186 -10.52 -1.53 13.33
C GLY A 186 -9.77 -2.54 12.47
N SER A 187 -10.07 -3.81 12.64
CA SER A 187 -9.45 -4.89 11.86
C SER A 187 -10.11 -4.99 10.49
N CYS A 188 -9.65 -4.23 9.54
CA CYS A 188 -10.12 -4.24 8.15
C CYS A 188 -8.96 -4.51 7.19
N ARG A 189 -9.25 -4.75 5.91
CA ARG A 189 -8.24 -5.13 4.92
C ARG A 189 -7.89 -4.04 3.91
N GLY A 190 -8.62 -2.96 3.89
CA GLY A 190 -8.31 -1.80 3.05
C GLY A 190 -7.08 -1.07 3.55
N GLY A 191 -6.56 -0.20 2.73
CA GLY A 191 -5.45 0.68 3.06
C GLY A 191 -5.78 2.13 2.70
N VAL A 192 -4.79 3.01 2.84
CA VAL A 192 -5.00 4.42 2.51
C VAL A 192 -4.66 4.67 1.04
N LEU A 193 -3.40 4.57 0.66
CA LEU A 193 -2.96 4.69 -0.73
C LEU A 193 -2.38 3.36 -1.22
N GLY A 194 -2.86 2.89 -2.36
CA GLY A 194 -2.34 1.70 -3.03
C GLY A 194 -1.76 2.00 -4.41
N PHE A 195 -0.66 1.33 -4.75
CA PHE A 195 -0.02 1.42 -6.06
C PHE A 195 0.25 0.01 -6.58
N ARG A 196 -0.41 -0.35 -7.68
CA ARG A 196 -0.27 -1.67 -8.30
C ARG A 196 0.22 -1.52 -9.74
N ASN A 197 1.27 -2.28 -10.10
CA ASN A 197 1.88 -2.25 -11.44
C ASN A 197 2.19 -0.80 -11.90
N SER A 198 2.61 0.06 -11.00
CA SER A 198 2.79 1.48 -11.24
C SER A 198 4.25 1.90 -11.06
N GLN A 199 4.63 3.05 -11.59
CA GLN A 199 6.01 3.52 -11.52
C GLN A 199 6.12 5.05 -11.43
N ASP A 200 7.30 5.52 -10.97
CA ASP A 200 7.60 6.94 -10.85
C ASP A 200 6.59 7.64 -9.94
N ILE A 201 6.57 7.22 -8.68
CA ILE A 201 5.56 7.63 -7.69
C ILE A 201 6.23 8.52 -6.65
N LEU A 202 5.62 9.64 -6.35
CA LEU A 202 5.98 10.51 -5.24
C LEU A 202 4.75 10.75 -4.35
N VAL A 203 4.87 10.41 -3.07
CA VAL A 203 3.91 10.78 -2.03
C VAL A 203 4.64 11.63 -1.01
N GLU A 204 4.28 12.89 -0.89
CA GLU A 204 5.00 13.81 0.00
C GLU A 204 4.08 14.73 0.82
N ASP A 205 4.54 15.07 2.03
CA ASP A 205 3.90 16.04 2.92
C ASP A 205 2.40 15.73 3.18
N CYS A 206 2.02 14.45 3.24
CA CYS A 206 0.65 13.99 3.44
C CYS A 206 0.41 13.48 4.86
N GLY A 207 -0.84 13.57 5.32
CA GLY A 207 -1.37 12.81 6.45
C GLY A 207 -2.08 11.56 5.93
N LEU A 208 -1.61 10.37 6.29
CA LEU A 208 -2.17 9.10 5.80
C LEU A 208 -2.70 8.31 6.99
N TYR A 209 -4.02 8.20 7.12
CA TYR A 209 -4.61 7.56 8.29
C TYR A 209 -5.80 6.67 7.94
N GLY A 210 -6.16 5.81 8.86
CA GLY A 210 -7.45 5.21 8.77
C GLY A 210 -7.54 3.85 9.43
N CYS A 211 -8.75 3.32 9.46
CA CYS A 211 -9.03 1.98 9.96
C CYS A 211 -8.47 0.88 9.05
N GLY A 212 -7.81 1.24 7.95
CA GLY A 212 -7.19 0.31 7.01
C GLY A 212 -5.98 -0.41 7.57
N THR A 213 -5.54 -1.42 6.83
CA THR A 213 -4.39 -2.23 7.26
C THR A 213 -3.08 -1.49 7.07
N VAL A 214 -2.95 -0.66 6.04
CA VAL A 214 -1.68 -0.09 5.57
C VAL A 214 -1.85 1.35 5.12
N GLY A 215 -0.92 2.22 5.50
CA GLY A 215 -0.90 3.61 5.04
C GLY A 215 -0.53 3.72 3.56
N VAL A 216 0.59 3.12 3.15
CA VAL A 216 0.98 3.04 1.74
C VAL A 216 1.30 1.60 1.36
N MET A 217 0.68 1.13 0.29
CA MET A 217 0.95 -0.18 -0.29
C MET A 217 1.52 -0.05 -1.70
N GLY A 218 2.61 -0.77 -1.97
CA GLY A 218 3.13 -1.00 -3.32
C GLY A 218 3.07 -2.49 -3.67
N GLU A 219 2.55 -2.81 -4.86
CA GLU A 219 2.56 -4.15 -5.41
C GLU A 219 3.07 -4.13 -6.85
N SER A 220 4.17 -4.84 -7.12
CA SER A 220 4.79 -4.91 -8.46
C SER A 220 5.07 -3.51 -9.05
N SER A 221 5.43 -2.57 -8.19
CA SER A 221 5.66 -1.16 -8.52
C SER A 221 7.12 -0.78 -8.33
N LYS A 222 7.57 0.31 -8.95
CA LYS A 222 8.97 0.71 -8.88
C LYS A 222 9.16 2.22 -8.87
N ASN A 223 10.36 2.65 -8.44
CA ASN A 223 10.74 4.05 -8.34
C ASN A 223 9.71 4.84 -7.53
N MET A 224 9.56 4.46 -6.25
CA MET A 224 8.60 5.07 -5.33
C MET A 224 9.34 5.89 -4.28
N GLN A 225 8.91 7.11 -4.07
CA GLN A 225 9.40 8.01 -3.02
C GLN A 225 8.25 8.35 -2.10
N ILE A 226 8.38 8.00 -0.83
CA ILE A 226 7.40 8.26 0.23
C ILE A 226 8.10 9.17 1.24
N VAL A 227 7.86 10.48 1.14
CA VAL A 227 8.70 11.50 1.78
C VAL A 227 7.91 12.41 2.71
N ASN A 228 8.42 12.63 3.93
CA ASN A 228 7.86 13.58 4.90
C ASN A 228 6.37 13.37 5.24
N ASN A 229 5.87 12.14 5.18
CA ASN A 229 4.47 11.87 5.49
C ASN A 229 4.27 11.57 6.98
N ASP A 230 3.10 11.92 7.52
CA ASP A 230 2.60 11.46 8.81
C ASP A 230 1.65 10.26 8.57
N ILE A 231 2.09 9.04 8.89
CA ILE A 231 1.35 7.79 8.64
C ILE A 231 0.92 7.23 9.99
N TYR A 232 -0.39 7.11 10.22
CA TYR A 232 -0.88 6.77 11.54
C TYR A 232 -2.21 6.01 11.54
N GLU A 233 -2.49 5.35 12.67
CA GLU A 233 -3.75 4.61 12.91
C GLU A 233 -4.01 3.50 11.88
N CYS A 234 -2.94 2.87 11.34
CA CYS A 234 -3.05 1.72 10.47
C CYS A 234 -2.98 0.43 11.29
N SER A 235 -3.88 -0.52 11.04
CA SER A 235 -4.03 -1.70 11.91
C SER A 235 -2.94 -2.75 11.74
N VAL A 236 -2.16 -2.74 10.66
CA VAL A 236 -1.15 -3.76 10.36
C VAL A 236 0.23 -3.18 10.11
N ALA A 237 0.35 -2.20 9.21
CA ALA A 237 1.64 -1.61 8.88
C ALA A 237 1.52 -0.14 8.47
N GLY A 238 2.58 0.64 8.69
CA GLY A 238 2.70 1.96 8.10
C GLY A 238 2.81 1.86 6.58
N VAL A 239 3.75 1.05 6.11
CA VAL A 239 3.97 0.79 4.68
C VAL A 239 4.14 -0.70 4.40
N GLU A 240 3.67 -1.15 3.22
CA GLU A 240 3.82 -2.53 2.75
C GLU A 240 4.23 -2.56 1.28
N PHE A 241 5.32 -3.26 0.96
CA PHE A 241 5.80 -3.42 -0.41
C PHE A 241 5.95 -4.89 -0.76
N THR A 242 5.38 -5.29 -1.90
CA THR A 242 5.47 -6.65 -2.43
C THR A 242 5.94 -6.61 -3.88
N ASN A 243 7.03 -7.31 -4.20
CA ASN A 243 7.65 -7.34 -5.53
C ASN A 243 7.94 -5.94 -6.10
N CYS A 244 8.29 -4.99 -5.24
CA CYS A 244 8.66 -3.63 -5.63
C CYS A 244 10.17 -3.49 -5.78
N ASP A 245 10.62 -2.46 -6.49
CA ASP A 245 12.03 -2.12 -6.62
C ASP A 245 12.23 -0.60 -6.60
N ASP A 246 13.41 -0.15 -6.15
CA ASP A 246 13.78 1.25 -6.04
C ASP A 246 12.75 2.07 -5.23
N VAL A 247 12.49 1.65 -3.99
CA VAL A 247 11.60 2.35 -3.07
C VAL A 247 12.40 3.05 -1.98
N ASN A 248 12.11 4.32 -1.74
CA ASN A 248 12.67 5.08 -0.63
C ASN A 248 11.55 5.65 0.26
N VAL A 249 11.67 5.44 1.57
CA VAL A 249 10.80 6.04 2.59
C VAL A 249 11.69 6.95 3.44
N ASP A 250 11.50 8.26 3.35
CA ASP A 250 12.40 9.22 3.97
C ASP A 250 11.65 10.32 4.72
N GLY A 251 12.14 10.71 5.90
CA GLY A 251 11.57 11.77 6.71
C GLY A 251 10.14 11.52 7.21
N CYS A 252 9.59 10.31 7.04
CA CYS A 252 8.24 9.98 7.45
C CYS A 252 8.15 9.77 8.97
N THR A 253 7.03 10.21 9.56
CA THR A 253 6.61 9.82 10.90
C THR A 253 5.62 8.67 10.78
N ILE A 254 5.96 7.49 11.33
CA ILE A 254 5.07 6.32 11.36
C ILE A 254 4.72 6.07 12.82
N ARG A 255 3.44 6.14 13.18
CA ARG A 255 3.00 6.09 14.59
C ARG A 255 1.62 5.46 14.75
N ASP A 256 1.33 5.02 15.96
CA ASP A 256 0.02 4.47 16.32
C ASP A 256 -0.41 3.29 15.42
N ILE A 257 0.57 2.45 15.04
CA ILE A 257 0.36 1.30 14.16
C ILE A 257 0.01 0.06 14.98
N GLY A 258 -1.04 -0.63 14.55
CA GLY A 258 -1.52 -1.84 15.21
C GLY A 258 -2.89 -1.65 15.86
N THR A 259 -3.34 -2.72 16.51
CA THR A 259 -4.56 -2.74 17.33
C THR A 259 -4.26 -3.31 18.71
N ALA A 260 -5.24 -3.30 19.62
CA ALA A 260 -5.08 -3.92 20.93
C ALA A 260 -4.71 -5.41 20.87
N ASP A 261 -5.15 -6.11 19.81
CA ASP A 261 -4.93 -7.54 19.61
C ASP A 261 -3.78 -7.87 18.66
N TYR A 262 -3.27 -6.89 17.92
CA TYR A 262 -2.21 -7.06 16.93
C TYR A 262 -1.21 -5.90 16.99
N PRO A 263 0.03 -6.16 17.45
CA PRO A 263 1.08 -5.15 17.43
C PRO A 263 1.51 -4.94 15.98
N GLY A 264 1.12 -3.84 15.37
CA GLY A 264 1.51 -3.50 14.01
C GLY A 264 3.04 -3.34 13.83
N THR A 265 3.44 -2.98 12.64
CA THR A 265 4.85 -2.72 12.30
C THR A 265 4.95 -1.52 11.37
N ASP A 266 6.07 -0.81 11.40
CA ASP A 266 6.27 0.31 10.50
C ASP A 266 6.39 -0.16 9.05
N PHE A 267 7.10 -1.27 8.82
CA PHE A 267 7.42 -1.80 7.50
C PHE A 267 7.03 -3.26 7.33
N ARG A 268 6.52 -3.60 6.14
CA ARG A 268 6.38 -4.97 5.64
C ARG A 268 6.91 -5.02 4.21
N VAL A 269 7.87 -5.89 3.95
CA VAL A 269 8.55 -5.99 2.65
C VAL A 269 8.62 -7.47 2.25
N TYR A 270 8.25 -7.78 1.01
CA TYR A 270 8.18 -9.15 0.50
C TYR A 270 8.69 -9.24 -0.95
N GLY A 271 9.77 -9.97 -1.18
CA GLY A 271 10.30 -10.24 -2.52
C GLY A 271 10.68 -8.99 -3.30
N CYS A 272 11.09 -7.94 -2.60
CA CYS A 272 11.46 -6.66 -3.21
C CYS A 272 12.95 -6.61 -3.58
N GLY A 273 13.28 -5.70 -4.51
CA GLY A 273 14.64 -5.29 -4.78
C GLY A 273 15.14 -4.27 -3.75
N THR A 274 15.55 -3.10 -4.19
CA THR A 274 16.10 -2.06 -3.32
C THR A 274 14.99 -1.31 -2.59
N ILE A 275 14.97 -1.42 -1.27
CA ILE A 275 14.10 -0.63 -0.39
C ILE A 275 14.97 0.06 0.65
N THR A 276 14.79 1.37 0.84
CA THR A 276 15.52 2.14 1.85
C THR A 276 14.58 2.94 2.75
N CYS A 277 15.02 3.18 3.98
CA CYS A 277 14.36 4.09 4.92
C CYS A 277 15.42 5.01 5.52
N ASN A 278 15.29 6.31 5.32
CA ASN A 278 16.27 7.31 5.75
C ASN A 278 17.72 6.95 5.31
N GLY A 279 17.86 6.43 4.10
CA GLY A 279 19.12 5.99 3.52
C GLY A 279 19.61 4.61 3.96
N GLU A 280 18.95 3.96 4.92
CA GLU A 280 19.33 2.64 5.41
C GLU A 280 18.51 1.54 4.70
N PRO A 281 19.11 0.41 4.34
CA PRO A 281 18.40 -0.69 3.69
C PRO A 281 17.31 -1.30 4.58
N VAL A 282 16.14 -1.54 4.01
CA VAL A 282 15.05 -2.31 4.64
C VAL A 282 15.02 -3.72 4.04
N HIS A 283 15.09 -4.73 4.90
CA HIS A 283 15.10 -6.13 4.49
C HIS A 283 13.71 -6.76 4.53
N ASP A 284 13.55 -7.85 3.78
CA ASP A 284 12.32 -8.62 3.75
C ASP A 284 11.82 -8.97 5.15
N PHE A 285 10.53 -8.78 5.34
CA PHE A 285 9.85 -9.12 6.59
C PHE A 285 9.82 -10.64 6.75
N SER A 286 10.58 -11.15 7.74
CA SER A 286 10.45 -12.53 8.17
C SER A 286 9.55 -12.57 9.40
N PRO A 287 8.31 -13.10 9.30
CA PRO A 287 7.48 -13.26 10.49
C PRO A 287 8.24 -14.14 11.49
N ARG A 288 8.34 -13.71 12.74
CA ARG A 288 8.92 -14.52 13.80
C ARG A 288 8.13 -15.82 13.89
N GLN A 289 8.83 -16.95 13.70
CA GLN A 289 8.28 -18.30 13.85
C GLN A 289 7.89 -18.57 15.31
#